data_eb733c556b55e40e3df93bfd749cce2d
#
_entry.id   eb733c556b55e40e3df93bfd749cce2d
#
_cell.length_a   1.000
_cell.length_b   1.000
_cell.length_c   1.000
_cell.angle_alpha   90.00
_cell.angle_beta   90.00
_cell.angle_gamma   90.00
#
_symmetry.space_group_name_H-M   'P 1'
#
loop_
_entity.id
_entity.type
_entity.pdbx_description
1 polymer ?
#
loop_
_entity_poly.entity_id
_entity_poly.type
_entity_poly.pdbx_seq_one_letter_code
_entity_poly.pdbx_strand_id
1 'polypeptide(L)'
;MYVNTYEMEQLCGRVAGMYSYQNLLHPDIFVSARFIESELVRFGLELFHGNKDEGCGITTTGGTESILCAMMVYRNIGMKKGIKWPEM
;
A
#
# COMPACT_ATOMS: atom_id res chain seq x y z
N MET A 1 -2.80 -18.27 8.89
CA MET A 1 -1.93 -19.43 8.64
C MET A 1 -0.80 -19.03 7.73
N TYR A 2 0.39 -19.35 8.13
CA TYR A 2 1.58 -19.04 7.34
C TYR A 2 2.07 -20.32 6.66
N VAL A 3 1.83 -20.41 5.36
CA VAL A 3 2.31 -21.53 4.56
C VAL A 3 3.35 -21.01 3.59
N ASN A 4 4.52 -21.57 3.65
CA ASN A 4 5.62 -21.17 2.79
C ASN A 4 6.26 -22.40 2.17
N THR A 5 6.52 -22.35 0.88
CA THR A 5 7.21 -23.42 0.16
C THR A 5 8.67 -23.04 -0.04
N TYR A 6 9.53 -24.05 -0.25
CA TYR A 6 10.93 -23.82 -0.56
C TYR A 6 11.10 -22.88 -1.77
N GLU A 7 10.31 -23.11 -2.81
CA GLU A 7 10.35 -22.29 -4.02
C GLU A 7 9.98 -20.83 -3.75
N MET A 8 8.98 -20.61 -2.90
CA MET A 8 8.56 -19.26 -2.52
C MET A 8 9.65 -18.56 -1.70
N GLU A 9 10.29 -19.30 -0.78
CA GLU A 9 11.40 -18.76 0.02
C GLU A 9 12.56 -18.34 -0.88
N GLN A 10 12.91 -19.16 -1.87
CA GLN A 10 13.97 -18.83 -2.82
C GLN A 10 13.62 -17.59 -3.64
N LEU A 11 12.39 -17.49 -4.10
CA LEU A 11 11.92 -16.32 -4.85
C LEU A 11 11.98 -15.05 -4.01
N CYS A 12 11.46 -15.10 -2.78
CA CYS A 12 11.46 -13.94 -1.88
C CYS A 12 12.90 -13.49 -1.55
N GLY A 13 13.80 -14.43 -1.31
CA GLY A 13 15.21 -14.11 -1.05
C GLY A 13 15.87 -13.44 -2.25
N ARG A 14 15.60 -13.93 -3.45
CA ARG A 14 16.15 -13.36 -4.68
C ARG A 14 15.63 -11.94 -4.90
N VAL A 15 14.33 -11.73 -4.76
CA VAL A 15 13.72 -10.40 -4.93
C VAL A 15 14.23 -9.44 -3.87
N ALA A 16 14.29 -9.86 -2.60
CA ALA A 16 14.83 -9.03 -1.53
C ALA A 16 16.27 -8.60 -1.81
N GLY A 17 17.09 -9.50 -2.36
CA GLY A 17 18.46 -9.16 -2.76
C GLY A 17 18.50 -8.12 -3.88
N MET A 18 17.61 -8.24 -4.88
CA MET A 18 17.55 -7.29 -5.99
C MET A 18 17.19 -5.88 -5.54
N TYR A 19 16.40 -5.73 -4.49
CA TYR A 19 15.91 -4.43 -4.01
C TYR A 19 16.48 -4.03 -2.66
N SER A 20 17.61 -4.62 -2.25
CA SER A 20 18.21 -4.36 -0.93
C SER A 20 18.60 -2.89 -0.69
N TYR A 21 18.89 -2.14 -1.75
CA TYR A 21 19.25 -0.72 -1.66
C TYR A 21 18.09 0.23 -1.94
N GLN A 22 16.90 -0.29 -2.26
CA GLN A 22 15.75 0.54 -2.58
C GLN A 22 15.14 1.15 -1.30
N ASN A 23 14.67 2.40 -1.41
CA ASN A 23 14.07 3.10 -0.28
C ASN A 23 12.94 3.98 -0.77
N LEU A 24 11.70 3.69 -0.34
CA LEU A 24 10.52 4.45 -0.73
C LEU A 24 10.49 5.87 -0.18
N LEU A 25 11.30 6.17 0.84
CA LEU A 25 11.42 7.53 1.38
C LEU A 25 12.11 8.49 0.40
N HIS A 26 12.80 7.96 -0.60
CA HIS A 26 13.48 8.75 -1.61
C HIS A 26 13.02 8.34 -3.01
N PRO A 27 11.74 8.61 -3.36
CA PRO A 27 11.18 8.15 -4.64
C PRO A 27 11.86 8.74 -5.87
N ASP A 28 12.51 9.90 -5.74
CA ASP A 28 13.23 10.52 -6.85
C ASP A 28 14.48 9.75 -7.22
N ILE A 29 15.10 9.07 -6.26
CA ILE A 29 16.31 8.27 -6.47
C ILE A 29 15.95 6.83 -6.83
N PHE A 30 14.95 6.27 -6.16
CA PHE A 30 14.55 4.86 -6.32
C PHE A 30 13.25 4.75 -7.13
N VAL A 31 13.35 5.06 -8.43
CA VAL A 31 12.19 5.09 -9.33
C VAL A 31 11.52 3.72 -9.47
N SER A 32 12.33 2.64 -9.46
CA SER A 32 11.77 1.28 -9.57
C SER A 32 10.84 0.93 -8.41
N ALA A 33 11.20 1.29 -7.18
CA ALA A 33 10.35 1.06 -6.00
C ALA A 33 9.05 1.82 -6.11
N ARG A 34 9.09 3.08 -6.53
CA ARG A 34 7.91 3.91 -6.75
C ARG A 34 6.99 3.32 -7.83
N PHE A 35 7.58 2.83 -8.92
CA PHE A 35 6.82 2.21 -10.00
C PHE A 35 6.10 0.95 -9.52
N ILE A 36 6.79 0.09 -8.76
CA ILE A 36 6.20 -1.13 -8.21
C ILE A 36 5.06 -0.81 -7.25
N GLU A 37 5.21 0.22 -6.41
CA GLU A 37 4.13 0.67 -5.53
C GLU A 37 2.90 1.08 -6.34
N SER A 38 3.08 1.82 -7.43
CA SER A 38 1.99 2.20 -8.34
C SER A 38 1.28 0.98 -8.92
N GLU A 39 2.03 -0.04 -9.32
CA GLU A 39 1.45 -1.26 -9.85
C GLU A 39 0.66 -2.03 -8.80
N LEU A 40 1.14 -2.09 -7.56
CA LEU A 40 0.42 -2.73 -6.47
C LEU A 40 -0.90 -2.03 -6.17
N VAL A 41 -0.89 -0.70 -6.19
CA VAL A 41 -2.12 0.10 -6.02
C VAL A 41 -3.11 -0.19 -7.14
N ARG A 42 -2.64 -0.23 -8.38
CA ARG A 42 -3.49 -0.56 -9.53
C ARG A 42 -4.07 -1.96 -9.41
N PHE A 43 -3.27 -2.92 -9.00
CA PHE A 43 -3.72 -4.29 -8.78
C PHE A 43 -4.83 -4.34 -7.72
N GLY A 44 -4.66 -3.63 -6.61
CA GLY A 44 -5.68 -3.53 -5.58
C GLY A 44 -6.98 -2.91 -6.08
N LEU A 45 -6.88 -1.84 -6.87
CA LEU A 45 -8.04 -1.19 -7.46
C LEU A 45 -8.81 -2.14 -8.38
N GLU A 46 -8.11 -2.92 -9.20
CA GLU A 46 -8.75 -3.93 -10.05
C GLU A 46 -9.44 -5.01 -9.22
N LEU A 47 -8.77 -5.50 -8.19
CA LEU A 47 -9.29 -6.58 -7.34
C LEU A 47 -10.59 -6.18 -6.64
N PHE A 48 -10.68 -4.94 -6.19
CA PHE A 48 -11.85 -4.43 -5.45
C PHE A 48 -12.76 -3.56 -6.32
N HIS A 49 -12.61 -3.61 -7.64
CA HIS A 49 -13.46 -2.89 -8.60
C HIS A 49 -13.44 -1.37 -8.42
N GLY A 50 -12.28 -0.83 -8.03
CA GLY A 50 -12.09 0.61 -7.94
C GLY A 50 -11.87 1.25 -9.31
N ASN A 51 -12.05 2.56 -9.39
CA ASN A 51 -11.78 3.32 -10.61
C ASN A 51 -10.27 3.51 -10.76
N LYS A 52 -9.70 2.97 -11.83
CA LYS A 52 -8.25 3.04 -12.10
C LYS A 52 -7.75 4.46 -12.37
N ASP A 53 -8.62 5.32 -12.90
CA ASP A 53 -8.25 6.70 -13.25
C ASP A 53 -8.34 7.65 -12.05
N GLU A 54 -9.29 7.42 -11.15
CA GLU A 54 -9.55 8.28 -10.00
C GLU A 54 -9.09 7.67 -8.68
N GLY A 55 -8.95 6.33 -8.62
CA GLY A 55 -8.55 5.65 -7.41
C GLY A 55 -7.08 5.89 -7.07
N CYS A 56 -6.77 5.89 -5.80
CA CYS A 56 -5.41 6.03 -5.31
C CYS A 56 -5.18 5.13 -4.10
N GLY A 57 -3.95 5.03 -3.69
CA GLY A 57 -3.59 4.20 -2.55
C GLY A 57 -2.13 4.38 -2.18
N ILE A 58 -1.76 3.76 -1.09
CA ILE A 58 -0.39 3.72 -0.60
C ILE A 58 -0.06 2.34 -0.07
N THR A 59 1.21 2.00 -0.03
CA THR A 59 1.69 0.85 0.72
C THR A 59 2.05 1.29 2.14
N THR A 60 1.89 0.40 3.10
CA THR A 60 2.14 0.67 4.52
C THR A 60 3.08 -0.37 5.10
N THR A 61 3.54 -0.14 6.33
CA THR A 61 4.45 -1.05 7.01
C THR A 61 3.76 -2.28 7.61
N GLY A 62 2.43 -2.31 7.59
CA GLY A 62 1.67 -3.46 8.10
C GLY A 62 0.19 -3.14 8.26
N GLY A 63 -0.55 -4.14 8.73
CA GLY A 63 -1.99 -4.03 8.87
C GLY A 63 -2.43 -2.94 9.84
N THR A 64 -1.73 -2.76 10.93
CA THR A 64 -2.05 -1.72 11.92
C THR A 64 -1.99 -0.33 11.31
N GLU A 65 -0.92 -0.03 10.57
CA GLU A 65 -0.79 1.25 9.89
C GLU A 65 -1.87 1.44 8.83
N SER A 66 -2.18 0.37 8.08
CA SER A 66 -3.25 0.42 7.07
C SER A 66 -4.60 0.78 7.69
N ILE A 67 -4.93 0.18 8.83
CA ILE A 67 -6.17 0.47 9.54
C ILE A 67 -6.19 1.92 10.04
N LEU A 68 -5.10 2.39 10.63
CA LEU A 68 -5.00 3.77 11.10
C LEU A 68 -5.15 4.78 9.96
N CYS A 69 -4.54 4.49 8.80
CA CYS A 69 -4.69 5.34 7.62
C CYS A 69 -6.13 5.36 7.12
N ALA A 70 -6.81 4.22 7.10
CA ALA A 70 -8.22 4.14 6.69
C ALA A 70 -9.10 4.95 7.64
N MET A 71 -8.90 4.83 8.94
CA MET A 71 -9.66 5.59 9.92
C MET A 71 -9.43 7.10 9.76
N MET A 72 -8.20 7.51 9.49
CA MET A 72 -7.88 8.91 9.23
C MET A 72 -8.62 9.44 7.99
N VAL A 73 -8.66 8.65 6.92
CA VAL A 73 -9.37 9.01 5.70
C VAL A 73 -10.86 9.20 5.98
N TYR A 74 -11.51 8.25 6.66
CA TYR A 74 -12.92 8.35 7.00
C TYR A 74 -13.21 9.53 7.91
N ARG A 75 -12.36 9.77 8.89
CA ARG A 75 -12.47 10.94 9.75
C ARG A 75 -12.44 12.23 8.93
N ASN A 76 -11.50 12.35 8.01
CA ASN A 76 -11.36 13.55 7.18
C ASN A 76 -12.56 13.74 6.26
N ILE A 77 -13.11 12.67 5.71
CA ILE A 77 -14.32 12.72 4.91
C ILE A 77 -15.50 13.21 5.77
N GLY A 78 -15.63 12.67 6.98
CA GLY A 78 -16.67 13.10 7.91
C GLY A 78 -16.56 14.57 8.27
N MET A 79 -15.36 15.05 8.55
CA MET A 79 -15.13 16.47 8.85
C MET A 79 -15.48 17.37 7.68
N LYS A 80 -15.17 16.95 6.44
CA LYS A 80 -15.57 17.68 5.24
C LYS A 80 -17.08 17.80 5.09
N LYS A 81 -17.82 16.80 5.57
CA LYS A 81 -19.28 16.80 5.55
C LYS A 81 -19.90 17.54 6.73
N GLY A 82 -19.09 18.18 7.57
CA GLY A 82 -19.54 18.94 8.73
C GLY A 82 -19.76 18.15 10.00
N ILE A 83 -19.35 16.88 10.01
CA ILE A 83 -19.43 16.02 11.21
C ILE A 83 -18.21 16.29 12.08
N LYS A 84 -18.43 16.83 13.29
CA LYS A 84 -17.33 17.17 14.21
C LYS A 84 -16.77 15.96 14.96
N TRP A 85 -17.64 15.00 15.28
CA TRP A 85 -17.28 13.83 16.08
C TRP A 85 -17.81 12.57 15.39
N PRO A 86 -17.13 12.09 14.33
CA PRO A 86 -17.59 10.87 13.65
C PRO A 86 -17.42 9.65 14.54
N GLU A 87 -18.42 8.80 14.55
CA GLU A 87 -18.33 7.49 15.19
C GLU A 87 -17.59 6.51 14.26
N MET A 88 -16.61 5.86 14.81
CA MET A 88 -15.81 4.88 14.07
C MET A 88 -15.56 3.63 14.90
#